data_eaecbda498856644331227c8fedf5934
#
_entry.id   eaecbda498856644331227c8fedf5934
#
_cell.length_a   1.000
_cell.length_b   1.000
_cell.length_c   1.000
_cell.angle_alpha   90.00
_cell.angle_beta   90.00
_cell.angle_gamma   90.00
#
_symmetry.space_group_name_H-M   'P 1'
#
loop_
_entity.id
_entity.type
_entity.pdbx_description
1 polymer ?
#
loop_
_entity_poly.entity_id
_entity_poly.type
_entity_poly.pdbx_seq_one_letter_code
_entity_poly.pdbx_strand_id
1 'polypeptide(L)'
;MVTFVESPLFMKQVHDYLTDAEYGVFQEYLAANPDMGDVVRGSGGVRKIRWSRRGTGKSGGVRVLYFARTEAGQIWLLLIYAKSSVDSIPGHILKALKEEMEHVTK
;
A
#
# COMPACT_ATOMS: atom_id res chain seq x y z
N MET A 1 13.90 10.92 -6.46
CA MET A 1 13.21 11.01 -5.17
C MET A 1 11.76 10.59 -5.33
N VAL A 2 11.25 9.83 -4.38
CA VAL A 2 9.88 9.31 -4.44
C VAL A 2 8.99 10.06 -3.47
N THR A 3 7.81 10.46 -3.94
CA THR A 3 6.79 11.07 -3.10
C THR A 3 5.71 10.03 -2.82
N PHE A 4 5.36 9.86 -1.54
CA PHE A 4 4.28 8.97 -1.14
C PHE A 4 2.99 9.77 -1.02
N VAL A 5 1.95 9.29 -1.69
CA VAL A 5 0.63 9.91 -1.64
C VAL A 5 -0.30 8.92 -0.94
N GLU A 6 -0.87 9.32 0.17
CA GLU A 6 -1.73 8.45 0.98
C GLU A 6 -3.20 8.72 0.66
N SER A 7 -3.98 7.66 0.49
CA SER A 7 -5.43 7.82 0.41
C SER A 7 -5.96 8.23 1.78
N PRO A 8 -7.15 8.85 1.86
CA PRO A 8 -7.74 9.17 3.16
C PRO A 8 -7.90 7.93 4.06
N LEU A 9 -8.26 6.81 3.46
CA LEU A 9 -8.43 5.57 4.20
C LEU A 9 -7.11 5.04 4.75
N PHE A 10 -6.07 5.04 3.92
CA PHE A 10 -4.73 4.64 4.35
C PHE A 10 -4.23 5.53 5.49
N MET A 11 -4.41 6.82 5.34
CA MET A 11 -3.99 7.81 6.33
C MET A 11 -4.60 7.54 7.70
N LYS A 12 -5.87 7.12 7.73
CA LYS A 12 -6.56 6.80 8.98
C LYS A 12 -6.07 5.50 9.59
N GLN A 13 -5.66 4.55 8.79
CA GLN A 13 -5.40 3.19 9.26
C GLN A 13 -3.93 2.86 9.52
N VAL A 14 -3.02 3.56 8.88
CA VAL A 14 -1.62 3.17 8.93
C VAL A 14 -1.07 3.12 10.37
N HIS A 15 -1.47 4.05 11.22
CA HIS A 15 -0.96 4.12 12.58
C HIS A 15 -1.56 3.07 13.52
N ASP A 16 -2.63 2.39 13.08
CA ASP A 16 -3.16 1.24 13.81
C ASP A 16 -2.29 0.01 13.63
N TYR A 17 -1.47 0.00 12.59
CA TYR A 17 -0.65 -1.17 12.24
C TYR A 17 0.84 -0.95 12.36
N LEU A 18 1.32 0.26 12.10
CA LEU A 18 2.74 0.57 12.07
C LEU A 18 3.04 1.80 12.93
N THR A 19 4.14 1.73 13.68
CA THR A 19 4.67 2.93 14.33
C THR A 19 5.28 3.83 13.27
N ASP A 20 5.56 5.09 13.63
CA ASP A 20 6.22 6.01 12.70
C ASP A 20 7.56 5.45 12.21
N ALA A 21 8.32 4.84 13.10
CA ALA A 21 9.61 4.24 12.75
C ALA A 21 9.44 3.08 11.77
N GLU A 22 8.45 2.21 12.03
CA GLU A 22 8.17 1.07 11.14
C GLU A 22 7.69 1.55 9.78
N TYR A 23 6.87 2.57 9.76
CA TYR A 23 6.37 3.14 8.52
C TYR A 23 7.50 3.76 7.70
N GLY A 24 8.43 4.46 8.37
CA GLY A 24 9.60 5.01 7.69
C GLY A 24 10.45 3.94 7.02
N VAL A 25 10.68 2.83 7.73
CA VAL A 25 11.44 1.69 7.17
C VAL A 25 10.71 1.11 5.96
N PHE A 26 9.39 0.95 6.06
CA PHE A 26 8.58 0.46 4.96
C PHE A 26 8.69 1.38 3.74
N GLN A 27 8.58 2.69 3.95
CA GLN A 27 8.68 3.66 2.86
C GLN A 27 10.03 3.62 2.17
N GLU A 28 11.11 3.51 2.94
CA GLU A 28 12.45 3.40 2.37
C GLU A 28 12.59 2.15 1.50
N TYR A 29 12.09 1.03 2.01
CA TYR A 29 12.13 -0.22 1.26
C TYR A 29 11.34 -0.12 -0.05
N LEU A 30 10.13 0.41 0.03
CA LEU A 30 9.26 0.49 -1.13
C LEU A 30 9.78 1.48 -2.17
N ALA A 31 10.38 2.58 -1.74
CA ALA A 31 10.98 3.54 -2.65
C ALA A 31 12.13 2.91 -3.45
N ALA A 32 12.89 2.03 -2.80
CA ALA A 32 14.00 1.33 -3.46
C ALA A 32 13.52 0.14 -4.31
N ASN A 33 12.33 -0.38 -4.02
CA ASN A 33 11.81 -1.60 -4.64
C ASN A 33 10.32 -1.45 -5.02
N PRO A 34 9.99 -0.50 -5.92
CA PRO A 34 8.57 -0.22 -6.20
C PRO A 34 7.82 -1.36 -6.88
N ASP A 35 8.54 -2.29 -7.50
CA ASP A 35 7.92 -3.41 -8.21
C ASP A 35 7.87 -4.70 -7.37
N MET A 36 8.17 -4.61 -6.09
CA MET A 36 8.28 -5.80 -5.24
C MET A 36 6.93 -6.45 -4.94
N GLY A 37 5.86 -5.68 -4.86
CA GLY A 37 4.54 -6.23 -4.64
C GLY A 37 4.00 -6.93 -5.88
N ASP A 38 3.10 -7.90 -5.66
CA ASP A 38 2.46 -8.63 -6.76
C ASP A 38 1.29 -7.82 -7.32
N VAL A 39 1.20 -7.73 -8.63
CA VAL A 39 0.08 -7.05 -9.28
C VAL A 39 -1.20 -7.81 -9.01
N VAL A 40 -2.21 -7.08 -8.55
CA VAL A 40 -3.54 -7.66 -8.32
C VAL A 40 -4.31 -7.65 -9.64
N ARG A 41 -4.81 -8.81 -10.02
CA ARG A 41 -5.54 -8.97 -11.28
C ARG A 41 -6.78 -8.08 -11.30
N GLY A 42 -6.99 -7.39 -12.42
CA GLY A 42 -8.17 -6.55 -12.60
C GLY A 42 -8.14 -5.21 -11.87
N SER A 43 -7.00 -4.86 -11.26
CA SER A 43 -6.89 -3.65 -10.47
C SER A 43 -6.33 -2.45 -11.23
N GLY A 44 -5.90 -2.65 -12.46
CA GLY A 44 -5.28 -1.56 -13.22
C GLY A 44 -3.85 -1.26 -12.76
N GLY A 45 -3.16 -2.26 -12.24
CA GLY A 45 -1.75 -2.14 -11.86
C GLY A 45 -1.48 -1.95 -10.38
N VAL A 46 -2.51 -2.04 -9.55
CA VAL A 46 -2.32 -1.98 -8.08
C VAL A 46 -1.55 -3.21 -7.63
N ARG A 47 -0.58 -3.01 -6.75
CA ARG A 47 0.25 -4.10 -6.22
C ARG A 47 -0.06 -4.33 -4.75
N LYS A 48 0.11 -5.57 -4.33
CA LYS A 48 -0.07 -5.98 -2.95
C LYS A 48 1.28 -6.46 -2.42
N ILE A 49 1.74 -5.86 -1.32
CA ILE A 49 2.98 -6.27 -0.69
C ILE A 49 2.70 -6.71 0.75
N ARG A 50 3.36 -7.79 1.16
CA ARG A 50 3.32 -8.27 2.52
C ARG A 50 4.42 -7.58 3.32
N TRP A 51 4.08 -7.08 4.49
CA TRP A 51 5.06 -6.45 5.36
C TRP A 51 4.92 -7.00 6.78
N SER A 52 6.02 -7.49 7.33
CA SER A 52 6.02 -8.05 8.69
C SER A 52 6.23 -6.94 9.70
N ARG A 53 5.34 -6.89 10.68
CA ARG A 53 5.50 -5.95 11.79
C ARG A 53 6.43 -6.56 12.83
N ARG A 54 7.16 -5.69 13.51
CA ARG A 54 8.09 -6.10 14.55
C ARG A 54 7.35 -6.82 15.69
N GLY A 55 7.84 -8.00 16.07
CA GLY A 55 7.29 -8.76 17.18
C GLY A 55 6.02 -9.54 16.90
N THR A 56 5.52 -9.52 15.67
CA THR A 56 4.26 -10.21 15.34
C THR A 56 4.45 -11.61 14.74
N GLY A 57 5.65 -11.95 14.32
CA GLY A 57 5.89 -13.22 13.64
C GLY A 57 5.29 -13.26 12.25
N LYS A 58 5.32 -14.47 11.64
CA LYS A 58 4.93 -14.63 10.24
C LYS A 58 3.45 -14.37 9.97
N SER A 59 2.60 -14.77 10.90
CA SER A 59 1.16 -14.65 10.71
C SER A 59 0.62 -13.27 11.04
N GLY A 60 1.43 -12.44 11.72
CA GLY A 60 0.99 -11.13 12.18
C GLY A 60 1.29 -9.99 11.23
N GLY A 61 1.67 -10.28 10.00
CA GLY A 61 2.01 -9.26 9.04
C GLY A 61 0.83 -8.47 8.53
N VAL A 62 1.14 -7.36 7.87
CA VAL A 62 0.12 -6.55 7.22
C VAL A 62 0.26 -6.67 5.71
N ARG A 63 -0.80 -6.28 5.02
CA ARG A 63 -0.81 -6.14 3.56
C ARG A 63 -0.97 -4.66 3.24
N VAL A 64 -0.15 -4.19 2.30
CA VAL A 64 -0.28 -2.83 1.80
C VAL A 64 -0.59 -2.91 0.31
N LEU A 65 -1.62 -2.18 -0.09
CA LEU A 65 -2.02 -2.08 -1.49
C LEU A 65 -1.57 -0.70 -1.99
N TYR A 66 -0.79 -0.70 -3.06
CA TYR A 66 -0.20 0.53 -3.56
C TYR A 66 -0.13 0.53 -5.09
N PHE A 67 0.03 1.72 -5.64
CA PHE A 67 0.18 1.89 -7.08
C PHE A 67 1.41 2.77 -7.33
N ALA A 68 2.39 2.24 -8.04
CA ALA A 68 3.62 2.97 -8.33
C ALA A 68 3.50 3.72 -9.66
N ARG A 69 3.56 5.05 -9.59
CA ARG A 69 3.62 5.90 -10.77
C ARG A 69 5.06 6.36 -10.94
N THR A 70 5.90 5.47 -11.45
CA THR A 70 7.34 5.71 -11.50
C THR A 70 7.71 6.88 -12.39
N GLU A 71 6.98 7.09 -13.50
CA GLU A 71 7.24 8.22 -14.38
C GLU A 71 6.97 9.57 -13.72
N ALA A 72 6.13 9.58 -12.70
CA ALA A 72 5.84 10.79 -11.93
C ALA A 72 6.62 10.85 -10.61
N GLY A 73 7.41 9.82 -10.30
CA GLY A 73 8.15 9.72 -9.04
C GLY A 73 7.22 9.59 -7.84
N GLN A 74 6.09 8.94 -8.00
CA GLN A 74 5.09 8.81 -6.95
C GLN A 74 4.75 7.37 -6.66
N ILE A 75 4.47 7.09 -5.38
CA ILE A 75 3.86 5.83 -4.96
C ILE A 75 2.60 6.19 -4.18
N TRP A 76 1.49 5.68 -4.66
CA TRP A 76 0.18 5.91 -4.04
C TRP A 76 -0.13 4.76 -3.11
N LEU A 77 -0.36 5.07 -1.82
CA LEU A 77 -0.69 4.08 -0.81
C LEU A 77 -2.20 4.08 -0.64
N LEU A 78 -2.83 2.97 -1.01
CA LEU A 78 -4.29 2.88 -1.07
C LEU A 78 -4.90 2.34 0.21
N LEU A 79 -4.40 1.19 0.68
CA LEU A 79 -4.96 0.49 1.84
C LEU A 79 -3.87 -0.23 2.61
N ILE A 80 -4.10 -0.37 3.92
CA ILE A 80 -3.30 -1.24 4.77
C ILE A 80 -4.27 -2.03 5.64
N TYR A 81 -4.02 -3.33 5.80
CA TYR A 81 -4.85 -4.17 6.63
C TYR A 81 -4.06 -5.38 7.11
N ALA A 82 -4.52 -5.98 8.21
CA ALA A 82 -3.93 -7.19 8.72
C ALA A 82 -4.47 -8.38 7.93
N LYS A 83 -3.62 -9.35 7.63
CA LYS A 83 -4.02 -10.56 6.91
C LYS A 83 -5.20 -11.26 7.59
N SER A 84 -5.23 -11.23 8.91
CA SER A 84 -6.26 -11.92 9.69
C SER A 84 -7.65 -11.31 9.56
N SER A 85 -7.75 -10.04 9.14
CA SER A 85 -9.03 -9.35 9.08
C SER A 85 -9.69 -9.40 7.70
N VAL A 86 -8.91 -9.61 6.63
CA VAL A 86 -9.42 -9.65 5.26
C VAL A 86 -8.62 -10.66 4.47
N ASP A 87 -9.31 -11.54 3.74
CA ASP A 87 -8.62 -12.52 2.88
C ASP A 87 -8.02 -11.86 1.65
N SER A 88 -8.85 -11.17 0.90
CA SER A 88 -8.39 -10.47 -0.29
C SER A 88 -9.41 -9.40 -0.66
N ILE A 89 -8.95 -8.41 -1.39
CA ILE A 89 -9.82 -7.35 -1.89
C ILE A 89 -9.90 -7.50 -3.41
N PRO A 90 -11.11 -7.56 -3.97
CA PRO A 90 -11.25 -7.73 -5.42
C PRO A 90 -10.56 -6.61 -6.21
N GLY A 91 -9.99 -7.00 -7.35
CA GLY A 91 -9.26 -6.05 -8.18
C GLY A 91 -10.08 -4.85 -8.63
N HIS A 92 -11.38 -5.08 -8.94
CA HIS A 92 -12.22 -3.97 -9.40
C HIS A 92 -12.45 -2.92 -8.32
N ILE A 93 -12.44 -3.31 -7.05
CA ILE A 93 -12.53 -2.36 -5.93
C ILE A 93 -11.25 -1.53 -5.85
N LEU A 94 -10.09 -2.18 -5.99
CA LEU A 94 -8.81 -1.49 -5.97
C LEU A 94 -8.66 -0.53 -7.14
N LYS A 95 -9.16 -0.93 -8.31
CA LYS A 95 -9.15 -0.06 -9.47
C LYS A 95 -9.98 1.19 -9.24
N ALA A 96 -11.15 1.03 -8.62
CA ALA A 96 -12.01 2.17 -8.29
C ALA A 96 -11.33 3.12 -7.29
N LEU A 97 -10.67 2.57 -6.28
CA LEU A 97 -9.93 3.38 -5.30
C LEU A 97 -8.79 4.15 -5.96
N LYS A 98 -8.06 3.49 -6.86
CA LYS A 98 -6.97 4.14 -7.58
C LYS A 98 -7.51 5.29 -8.43
N GLU A 99 -8.59 5.06 -9.16
CA GLU A 99 -9.19 6.07 -10.02
C GLU A 99 -9.69 7.27 -9.22
N GLU A 100 -10.24 7.01 -8.04
CA GLU A 100 -10.66 8.08 -7.16
C GLU A 100 -9.47 8.94 -6.71
N MET A 101 -8.35 8.32 -6.39
CA MET A 101 -7.13 9.05 -6.05
C MET A 101 -6.64 9.90 -7.23
N GLU A 102 -6.78 9.41 -8.46
CA GLU A 102 -6.41 10.16 -9.64
C GLU A 102 -7.16 11.49 -9.74
N HIS A 103 -8.44 11.49 -9.40
CA HIS A 103 -9.24 12.70 -9.42
C HIS A 103 -8.78 13.72 -8.38
N VAL A 104 -8.39 13.26 -7.21
CA VAL A 104 -8.01 14.13 -6.11
C VAL A 104 -6.58 14.66 -6.27
N THR A 105 -5.72 13.86 -6.88
CA THR A 105 -4.28 14.15 -6.93
C THR A 105 -3.87 14.98 -8.15
N LYS A 106 -4.74 15.16 -9.09
CA LYS A 106 -4.44 15.95 -10.29
C LYS A 106 -4.12 17.40 -9.99
#